data_22ae7e156db533e3b7dc570a006f2e1e
#
_entry.id   22ae7e156db533e3b7dc570a006f2e1e
#
_cell.length_a   1.000
_cell.length_b   1.000
_cell.length_c   1.000
_cell.angle_alpha   90.00
_cell.angle_beta   90.00
_cell.angle_gamma   90.00
#
_symmetry.space_group_name_H-M   'P 1'
#
loop_
_entity.id
_entity.type
_entity.pdbx_description
1 polymer ?
#
loop_
_entity_poly.entity_id
_entity_poly.type
_entity_poly.pdbx_seq_one_letter_code
_entity_poly.pdbx_strand_id
1 'polypeptide(L)'
;EYSGRESICKEIDIVIKPPFYKSTWAYCLYGIIIIISIYIIVSFYSSKLKLRASLEYEKKEKKQIEELNQSKLRFFTNISHEFRTPLTLIVSQLEMLMERNDIQPLVYGKLVGIHRNTLRMKRLITELLDFRKQEQGFEKFKYSKQDIYSFLEEIYLSFKEYARGKQIIFEYFNKDRSLDVWFDVVQLEKVIYNLLSNAFKYTPLGGTVSLSVQEYENSVMILISDTGIGIAEENLNKIFDRFYQVDSLDNQK
;
A
#
# COMPACT_ATOMS: atom_id res chain seq x y z
N GLU A 1 54.91 52.55 -103.60
CA GLU A 1 54.97 52.83 -102.19
C GLU A 1 53.67 52.29 -101.54
N TYR A 2 53.72 51.14 -100.85
CA TYR A 2 52.60 50.65 -100.00
C TYR A 2 53.07 50.66 -98.56
N SER A 3 52.52 51.60 -97.83
CA SER A 3 52.69 51.72 -96.38
C SER A 3 51.94 50.59 -95.73
N GLY A 4 52.67 49.61 -95.17
CA GLY A 4 52.12 48.58 -94.38
C GLY A 4 51.63 49.15 -93.07
N ARG A 5 50.33 49.03 -92.79
CA ARG A 5 49.77 49.20 -91.43
C ARG A 5 49.87 47.89 -90.71
N GLU A 6 50.75 47.83 -89.73
CA GLU A 6 50.73 46.75 -88.72
C GLU A 6 49.46 46.87 -87.85
N SER A 7 48.60 45.89 -87.93
CA SER A 7 47.45 45.80 -87.06
C SER A 7 47.91 45.20 -85.71
N ILE A 8 47.90 46.00 -84.67
CA ILE A 8 48.16 45.56 -83.32
C ILE A 8 46.93 44.71 -82.82
N CYS A 9 47.05 43.37 -82.81
CA CYS A 9 46.09 42.49 -82.19
C CYS A 9 46.22 42.65 -80.68
N LYS A 10 45.16 43.16 -80.03
CA LYS A 10 45.07 43.25 -78.56
C LYS A 10 44.39 42.00 -78.10
N GLU A 11 45.12 41.02 -77.53
CA GLU A 11 44.58 39.84 -76.89
C GLU A 11 44.00 40.25 -75.55
N ILE A 12 42.71 39.89 -75.26
CA ILE A 12 42.04 40.08 -74.00
C ILE A 12 41.82 38.69 -73.40
N ASP A 13 42.59 38.38 -72.39
CA ASP A 13 42.40 37.15 -71.60
C ASP A 13 41.15 37.26 -70.66
N ILE A 14 40.08 36.59 -71.05
CA ILE A 14 38.88 36.48 -70.21
C ILE A 14 39.01 35.24 -69.28
N VAL A 15 39.42 35.47 -68.05
CA VAL A 15 39.50 34.42 -67.05
C VAL A 15 38.13 34.25 -66.39
N ILE A 16 37.38 33.20 -66.77
CA ILE A 16 36.12 32.84 -66.16
C ILE A 16 36.41 32.05 -64.84
N LYS A 17 36.28 32.71 -63.70
CA LYS A 17 36.42 32.04 -62.39
C LYS A 17 35.24 31.10 -62.21
N PRO A 18 35.45 29.84 -61.74
CA PRO A 18 34.36 28.92 -61.43
C PRO A 18 33.49 29.49 -60.30
N PRO A 19 32.17 29.24 -60.33
CA PRO A 19 31.28 29.74 -59.32
C PRO A 19 31.70 29.17 -57.91
N PHE A 20 31.47 29.93 -56.83
CA PHE A 20 31.98 29.68 -55.50
C PHE A 20 31.65 28.25 -54.97
N TYR A 21 30.49 27.66 -55.37
CA TYR A 21 30.05 26.31 -55.01
C TYR A 21 30.84 25.18 -55.72
N LYS A 22 31.65 25.47 -56.73
CA LYS A 22 32.57 24.52 -57.37
C LYS A 22 34.04 24.79 -57.00
N SER A 23 34.27 25.61 -56.00
CA SER A 23 35.61 25.87 -55.48
C SER A 23 36.08 24.66 -54.63
N THR A 24 37.38 24.40 -54.56
CA THR A 24 38.01 23.37 -53.76
C THR A 24 37.58 23.48 -52.28
N TRP A 25 37.45 24.69 -51.76
CA TRP A 25 36.94 24.94 -50.40
C TRP A 25 35.50 24.52 -50.21
N ALA A 26 34.63 24.66 -51.21
CA ALA A 26 33.23 24.23 -51.13
C ALA A 26 33.13 22.71 -51.05
N TYR A 27 33.96 21.96 -51.77
CA TYR A 27 33.99 20.47 -51.65
C TYR A 27 34.49 20.01 -50.30
N CYS A 28 35.47 20.65 -49.69
CA CYS A 28 35.91 20.39 -48.33
C CYS A 28 34.76 20.62 -47.30
N LEU A 29 34.03 21.72 -47.46
CA LEU A 29 32.88 22.05 -46.58
C LEU A 29 31.75 21.03 -46.73
N TYR A 30 31.43 20.60 -47.96
CA TYR A 30 30.44 19.53 -48.18
C TYR A 30 30.87 18.20 -47.52
N GLY A 31 32.15 17.84 -47.64
CA GLY A 31 32.70 16.65 -46.96
C GLY A 31 32.55 16.71 -45.46
N ILE A 32 32.82 17.86 -44.83
CA ILE A 32 32.65 18.06 -43.38
C ILE A 32 31.17 17.95 -42.99
N ILE A 33 30.24 18.56 -43.73
CA ILE A 33 28.81 18.48 -43.47
C ILE A 33 28.31 17.03 -43.54
N ILE A 34 28.76 16.25 -44.53
CA ILE A 34 28.41 14.85 -44.68
C ILE A 34 28.91 14.04 -43.49
N ILE A 35 30.17 14.23 -43.07
CA ILE A 35 30.74 13.54 -41.89
C ILE A 35 29.97 13.89 -40.63
N ILE A 36 29.67 15.16 -40.39
CA ILE A 36 28.86 15.60 -39.23
C ILE A 36 27.45 14.96 -39.26
N SER A 37 26.81 14.96 -40.44
CA SER A 37 25.48 14.36 -40.61
C SER A 37 25.48 12.85 -40.29
N ILE A 38 26.48 12.11 -40.78
CA ILE A 38 26.65 10.68 -40.47
C ILE A 38 26.89 10.49 -38.99
N TYR A 39 27.74 11.30 -38.34
CA TYR A 39 27.99 11.23 -36.92
C TYR A 39 26.72 11.46 -36.11
N ILE A 40 25.91 12.46 -36.42
CA ILE A 40 24.63 12.77 -35.77
C ILE A 40 23.67 11.57 -35.91
N ILE A 41 23.54 11.01 -37.12
CA ILE A 41 22.66 9.87 -37.37
C ILE A 41 23.10 8.67 -36.56
N VAL A 42 24.37 8.29 -36.57
CA VAL A 42 24.91 7.15 -35.83
C VAL A 42 24.76 7.37 -34.34
N SER A 43 25.04 8.56 -33.82
CA SER A 43 24.87 8.93 -32.42
C SER A 43 23.40 8.82 -31.98
N PHE A 44 22.48 9.32 -32.80
CA PHE A 44 21.04 9.22 -32.52
C PHE A 44 20.55 7.77 -32.46
N TYR A 45 20.93 6.94 -33.43
CA TYR A 45 20.57 5.52 -33.45
C TYR A 45 21.18 4.76 -32.29
N SER A 46 22.42 5.00 -31.93
CA SER A 46 23.08 4.35 -30.80
C SER A 46 22.44 4.74 -29.47
N SER A 47 22.07 6.01 -29.28
CA SER A 47 21.36 6.48 -28.09
C SER A 47 19.96 5.86 -27.98
N LYS A 48 19.25 5.76 -29.11
CA LYS A 48 17.92 5.11 -29.17
C LYS A 48 17.99 3.62 -28.84
N LEU A 49 19.02 2.91 -29.30
CA LEU A 49 19.23 1.50 -28.98
C LEU A 49 19.55 1.30 -27.49
N LYS A 50 20.43 2.13 -26.91
CA LYS A 50 20.75 2.10 -25.48
C LYS A 50 19.52 2.35 -24.61
N LEU A 51 18.70 3.35 -24.98
CA LEU A 51 17.47 3.66 -24.26
C LEU A 51 16.45 2.50 -24.32
N ARG A 52 16.30 1.87 -25.48
CA ARG A 52 15.43 0.70 -25.62
C ARG A 52 15.91 -0.47 -24.76
N ALA A 53 17.20 -0.77 -24.79
CA ALA A 53 17.79 -1.84 -23.98
C ALA A 53 17.62 -1.58 -22.47
N SER A 54 17.80 -0.34 -22.02
CA SER A 54 17.56 0.07 -20.64
C SER A 54 16.10 -0.09 -20.23
N LEU A 55 15.15 0.33 -21.08
CA LEU A 55 13.72 0.15 -20.82
C LEU A 55 13.29 -1.32 -20.78
N GLU A 56 13.84 -2.16 -21.64
CA GLU A 56 13.59 -3.61 -21.60
C GLU A 56 14.15 -4.25 -20.34
N TYR A 57 15.33 -3.82 -19.91
CA TYR A 57 15.93 -4.30 -18.66
C TYR A 57 15.06 -3.93 -17.45
N GLU A 58 14.64 -2.65 -17.34
CA GLU A 58 13.74 -2.21 -16.26
C GLU A 58 12.40 -2.96 -16.25
N LYS A 59 11.81 -3.20 -17.43
CA LYS A 59 10.58 -3.97 -17.55
C LYS A 59 10.76 -5.41 -17.06
N LYS A 60 11.89 -6.02 -17.41
CA LYS A 60 12.21 -7.40 -17.00
C LYS A 60 12.43 -7.48 -15.49
N GLU A 61 13.15 -6.52 -14.91
CA GLU A 61 13.39 -6.43 -13.48
C GLU A 61 12.07 -6.24 -12.70
N LYS A 62 11.22 -5.30 -13.12
CA LYS A 62 9.89 -5.13 -12.53
C LYS A 62 9.06 -6.39 -12.58
N LYS A 63 9.06 -7.09 -13.73
CA LYS A 63 8.32 -8.36 -13.87
C LYS A 63 8.84 -9.44 -12.91
N GLN A 64 10.15 -9.57 -12.76
CA GLN A 64 10.75 -10.53 -11.83
C GLN A 64 10.39 -10.22 -10.37
N ILE A 65 10.43 -8.92 -9.99
CA ILE A 65 10.03 -8.48 -8.65
C ILE A 65 8.55 -8.82 -8.41
N GLU A 66 7.69 -8.58 -9.39
CA GLU A 66 6.26 -8.88 -9.28
C GLU A 66 5.98 -10.38 -9.18
N GLU A 67 6.64 -11.21 -9.99
CA GLU A 67 6.55 -12.68 -9.92
C GLU A 67 7.03 -13.21 -8.55
N LEU A 68 8.13 -12.65 -8.03
CA LEU A 68 8.63 -13.00 -6.70
C LEU A 68 7.62 -12.61 -5.60
N ASN A 69 7.04 -11.43 -5.69
CA ASN A 69 6.04 -10.97 -4.74
C ASN A 69 4.77 -11.83 -4.78
N GLN A 70 4.29 -12.19 -5.96
CA GLN A 70 3.15 -13.09 -6.12
C GLN A 70 3.44 -14.49 -5.56
N SER A 71 4.66 -15.01 -5.80
CA SER A 71 5.07 -16.30 -5.24
C SER A 71 5.11 -16.28 -3.71
N LYS A 72 5.66 -15.21 -3.12
CA LYS A 72 5.63 -15.00 -1.66
C LYS A 72 4.20 -14.94 -1.11
N LEU A 73 3.29 -14.25 -1.80
CA LEU A 73 1.89 -14.18 -1.36
C LEU A 73 1.22 -15.55 -1.37
N ARG A 74 1.37 -16.32 -2.46
CA ARG A 74 0.83 -17.68 -2.56
C ARG A 74 1.37 -18.57 -1.44
N PHE A 75 2.66 -18.49 -1.16
CA PHE A 75 3.29 -19.22 -0.07
C PHE A 75 2.65 -18.88 1.28
N PHE A 76 2.53 -17.61 1.64
CA PHE A 76 1.91 -17.21 2.91
C PHE A 76 0.42 -17.57 2.98
N THR A 77 -0.31 -17.46 1.87
CA THR A 77 -1.72 -17.86 1.81
C THR A 77 -1.88 -19.36 2.06
N ASN A 78 -1.07 -20.18 1.40
CA ASN A 78 -1.11 -21.63 1.57
C ASN A 78 -0.75 -22.05 3.00
N ILE A 79 0.36 -21.52 3.54
CA ILE A 79 0.81 -21.81 4.91
C ILE A 79 -0.28 -21.45 5.91
N SER A 80 -0.94 -20.31 5.74
CA SER A 80 -1.98 -19.92 6.69
C SER A 80 -3.23 -20.78 6.60
N HIS A 81 -3.58 -21.27 5.42
CA HIS A 81 -4.63 -22.29 5.31
C HIS A 81 -4.22 -23.60 6.00
N GLU A 82 -2.98 -24.03 5.82
CA GLU A 82 -2.45 -25.23 6.46
C GLU A 82 -2.34 -25.12 8.00
N PHE A 83 -2.13 -23.92 8.54
CA PHE A 83 -2.18 -23.69 9.98
C PHE A 83 -3.61 -23.52 10.52
N ARG A 84 -4.50 -22.90 9.76
CA ARG A 84 -5.88 -22.66 10.20
C ARG A 84 -6.63 -23.97 10.46
N THR A 85 -6.46 -24.95 9.59
CA THR A 85 -7.14 -26.25 9.70
C THR A 85 -6.82 -26.99 11.00
N PRO A 86 -5.54 -27.27 11.34
CA PRO A 86 -5.23 -27.97 12.59
C PRO A 86 -5.59 -27.14 13.83
N LEU A 87 -5.45 -25.82 13.79
CA LEU A 87 -5.87 -24.96 14.91
C LEU A 87 -7.38 -25.00 15.12
N THR A 88 -8.18 -25.02 14.06
CA THR A 88 -9.63 -25.13 14.16
C THR A 88 -10.02 -26.47 14.77
N LEU A 89 -9.35 -27.57 14.38
CA LEU A 89 -9.59 -28.89 14.96
C LEU A 89 -9.20 -28.94 16.45
N ILE A 90 -8.07 -28.32 16.83
CA ILE A 90 -7.64 -28.23 18.24
C ILE A 90 -8.67 -27.44 19.05
N VAL A 91 -9.14 -26.28 18.55
CA VAL A 91 -10.17 -25.47 19.21
C VAL A 91 -11.44 -26.30 19.41
N SER A 92 -11.95 -26.96 18.37
CA SER A 92 -13.16 -27.78 18.47
C SER A 92 -13.03 -28.93 19.47
N GLN A 93 -11.88 -29.62 19.51
CA GLN A 93 -11.64 -30.68 20.50
C GLN A 93 -11.57 -30.14 21.93
N LEU A 94 -10.95 -28.96 22.13
CA LEU A 94 -10.90 -28.32 23.42
C LEU A 94 -12.30 -27.90 23.90
N GLU A 95 -13.12 -27.33 22.99
CA GLU A 95 -14.50 -26.94 23.26
C GLU A 95 -15.33 -28.17 23.68
N MET A 96 -15.26 -29.27 22.92
CA MET A 96 -15.91 -30.54 23.27
C MET A 96 -15.47 -31.11 24.66
N LEU A 97 -14.17 -30.98 24.97
CA LEU A 97 -13.69 -31.41 26.30
C LEU A 97 -14.20 -30.49 27.42
N MET A 98 -14.25 -29.16 27.16
CA MET A 98 -14.69 -28.18 28.15
C MET A 98 -16.21 -28.26 28.45
N GLU A 99 -17.01 -28.78 27.53
CA GLU A 99 -18.44 -29.02 27.70
C GLU A 99 -18.75 -30.23 28.63
N ARG A 100 -17.75 -31.06 28.94
CA ARG A 100 -17.93 -32.21 29.83
C ARG A 100 -18.03 -31.78 31.29
N ASN A 101 -19.03 -32.30 31.97
CA ASN A 101 -19.30 -31.99 33.39
C ASN A 101 -18.41 -32.76 34.38
N ASP A 102 -17.64 -33.76 33.91
CA ASP A 102 -16.85 -34.67 34.73
C ASP A 102 -15.36 -34.24 34.84
N ILE A 103 -14.99 -33.03 34.40
CA ILE A 103 -13.60 -32.55 34.41
C ILE A 103 -13.25 -31.95 35.79
N GLN A 104 -12.13 -32.38 36.33
CA GLN A 104 -11.59 -31.75 37.53
C GLN A 104 -11.29 -30.26 37.33
N PRO A 105 -11.56 -29.38 38.31
CA PRO A 105 -11.37 -27.92 38.16
C PRO A 105 -9.95 -27.52 37.76
N LEU A 106 -8.94 -28.25 38.24
CA LEU A 106 -7.52 -28.00 37.87
C LEU A 106 -7.25 -28.28 36.38
N VAL A 107 -7.83 -29.36 35.84
CA VAL A 107 -7.71 -29.73 34.43
C VAL A 107 -8.48 -28.75 33.57
N TYR A 108 -9.68 -28.37 33.97
CA TYR A 108 -10.49 -27.37 33.30
C TYR A 108 -9.74 -26.03 33.15
N GLY A 109 -9.11 -25.55 34.24
CA GLY A 109 -8.28 -24.33 34.17
C GLY A 109 -7.14 -24.41 33.15
N LYS A 110 -6.48 -25.57 33.01
CA LYS A 110 -5.45 -25.82 31.99
C LYS A 110 -6.04 -25.82 30.57
N LEU A 111 -7.18 -26.46 30.36
CA LEU A 111 -7.89 -26.48 29.07
C LEU A 111 -8.28 -25.06 28.62
N VAL A 112 -8.81 -24.23 29.52
CA VAL A 112 -9.10 -22.82 29.26
C VAL A 112 -7.83 -22.05 28.79
N GLY A 113 -6.70 -22.31 29.47
CA GLY A 113 -5.42 -21.71 29.08
C GLY A 113 -4.98 -22.11 27.68
N ILE A 114 -5.06 -23.41 27.34
CA ILE A 114 -4.70 -23.92 26.00
C ILE A 114 -5.65 -23.37 24.95
N HIS A 115 -6.96 -23.37 25.21
CA HIS A 115 -7.96 -22.82 24.28
C HIS A 115 -7.68 -21.34 23.96
N ARG A 116 -7.42 -20.51 24.99
CA ARG A 116 -7.05 -19.10 24.81
C ARG A 116 -5.81 -18.91 23.95
N ASN A 117 -4.76 -19.70 24.19
CA ASN A 117 -3.52 -19.63 23.40
C ASN A 117 -3.75 -20.07 21.95
N THR A 118 -4.57 -21.08 21.70
CA THR A 118 -4.92 -21.56 20.36
C THR A 118 -5.70 -20.49 19.58
N LEU A 119 -6.67 -19.84 20.21
CA LEU A 119 -7.41 -18.71 19.63
C LEU A 119 -6.48 -17.52 19.32
N ARG A 120 -5.53 -17.22 20.22
CA ARG A 120 -4.51 -16.19 19.99
C ARG A 120 -3.67 -16.50 18.77
N MET A 121 -3.20 -17.74 18.63
CA MET A 121 -2.41 -18.18 17.47
C MET A 121 -3.21 -18.09 16.16
N LYS A 122 -4.47 -18.54 16.16
CA LYS A 122 -5.39 -18.41 15.02
C LYS A 122 -5.54 -16.94 14.58
N ARG A 123 -5.67 -16.01 15.53
CA ARG A 123 -5.74 -14.57 15.27
C ARG A 123 -4.46 -14.05 14.64
N LEU A 124 -3.28 -14.34 15.21
CA LEU A 124 -1.99 -13.90 14.70
C LEU A 124 -1.73 -14.35 13.26
N ILE A 125 -2.10 -15.60 12.94
CA ILE A 125 -1.97 -16.11 11.56
C ILE A 125 -2.89 -15.36 10.60
N THR A 126 -4.11 -15.04 11.02
CA THR A 126 -5.06 -14.26 10.21
C THR A 126 -4.55 -12.83 9.98
N GLU A 127 -4.09 -12.17 11.03
CA GLU A 127 -3.52 -10.82 10.96
C GLU A 127 -2.28 -10.77 10.05
N LEU A 128 -1.40 -11.77 10.14
CA LEU A 128 -0.22 -11.87 9.25
C LEU A 128 -0.62 -12.00 7.78
N LEU A 129 -1.68 -12.76 7.48
CA LEU A 129 -2.18 -12.91 6.10
C LEU A 129 -2.80 -11.62 5.58
N ASP A 130 -3.70 -11.02 6.34
CA ASP A 130 -4.39 -9.79 5.96
C ASP A 130 -3.35 -8.69 5.72
N PHE A 131 -2.34 -8.62 6.57
CA PHE A 131 -1.20 -7.73 6.40
C PHE A 131 -0.46 -7.95 5.07
N ARG A 132 -0.12 -9.21 4.73
CA ARG A 132 0.60 -9.52 3.50
C ARG A 132 -0.20 -9.19 2.24
N LYS A 133 -1.52 -9.36 2.28
CA LYS A 133 -2.41 -8.96 1.17
C LYS A 133 -2.39 -7.45 0.95
N GLN A 134 -2.39 -6.68 2.03
CA GLN A 134 -2.33 -5.21 1.96
C GLN A 134 -0.99 -4.70 1.42
N GLU A 135 0.15 -5.27 1.87
CA GLU A 135 1.49 -4.85 1.38
C GLU A 135 1.64 -4.92 -0.14
N GLN A 136 0.94 -5.84 -0.75
CA GLN A 136 1.07 -6.10 -2.19
C GLN A 136 -0.01 -5.41 -3.05
N GLY A 137 -0.89 -4.61 -2.43
CA GLY A 137 -1.93 -3.88 -3.15
C GLY A 137 -2.98 -4.79 -3.81
N PHE A 138 -3.05 -6.08 -3.42
CA PHE A 138 -4.03 -7.03 -3.98
C PHE A 138 -5.43 -6.86 -3.39
N GLU A 139 -5.59 -6.08 -2.35
CA GLU A 139 -6.88 -5.83 -1.76
C GLU A 139 -7.64 -4.80 -2.60
N LYS A 140 -8.60 -5.27 -3.38
CA LYS A 140 -9.51 -4.39 -4.12
C LYS A 140 -10.60 -3.93 -3.17
N PHE A 141 -10.62 -2.65 -2.86
CA PHE A 141 -11.70 -2.04 -2.09
C PHE A 141 -13.02 -2.15 -2.84
N LYS A 142 -14.06 -2.57 -2.13
CA LYS A 142 -15.43 -2.68 -2.64
C LYS A 142 -16.28 -1.58 -2.04
N TYR A 143 -16.25 -0.42 -2.65
CA TYR A 143 -17.04 0.71 -2.20
C TYR A 143 -18.53 0.48 -2.50
N SER A 144 -19.37 0.72 -1.49
CA SER A 144 -20.82 0.76 -1.60
C SER A 144 -21.37 1.99 -0.89
N LYS A 145 -22.49 2.51 -1.37
CA LYS A 145 -23.19 3.62 -0.74
C LYS A 145 -24.06 3.08 0.39
N GLN A 146 -23.75 3.43 1.63
CA GLN A 146 -24.41 2.94 2.83
C GLN A 146 -24.62 4.07 3.83
N ASP A 147 -25.63 3.92 4.67
CA ASP A 147 -25.86 4.84 5.78
C ASP A 147 -24.84 4.56 6.91
N ILE A 148 -23.96 5.54 7.14
CA ILE A 148 -22.88 5.43 8.11
C ILE A 148 -23.39 5.32 9.56
N TYR A 149 -24.52 5.94 9.88
CA TYR A 149 -25.08 5.89 11.22
C TYR A 149 -25.66 4.53 11.55
N SER A 150 -26.44 3.93 10.63
CA SER A 150 -26.98 2.57 10.78
C SER A 150 -25.86 1.55 10.88
N PHE A 151 -24.82 1.68 10.04
CA PHE A 151 -23.63 0.82 10.10
C PHE A 151 -22.94 0.87 11.47
N LEU A 152 -22.72 2.05 12.03
CA LEU A 152 -22.08 2.21 13.33
C LEU A 152 -23.00 1.79 14.49
N GLU A 153 -24.31 1.92 14.34
CA GLU A 153 -25.28 1.42 15.33
C GLU A 153 -25.23 -0.11 15.45
N GLU A 154 -25.12 -0.84 14.34
CA GLU A 154 -24.96 -2.29 14.37
C GLU A 154 -23.69 -2.69 15.14
N ILE A 155 -22.59 -2.02 14.91
CA ILE A 155 -21.33 -2.24 15.64
C ILE A 155 -21.50 -1.89 17.12
N TYR A 156 -22.11 -0.74 17.43
CA TYR A 156 -22.40 -0.35 18.82
C TYR A 156 -23.20 -1.43 19.56
N LEU A 157 -24.26 -1.94 18.94
CA LEU A 157 -25.09 -2.99 19.55
C LEU A 157 -24.31 -4.27 19.79
N SER A 158 -23.38 -4.63 18.90
CA SER A 158 -22.54 -5.82 19.06
C SER A 158 -21.58 -5.73 20.27
N PHE A 159 -21.12 -4.52 20.60
CA PHE A 159 -20.23 -4.29 21.77
C PHE A 159 -20.97 -4.01 23.09
N LYS A 160 -22.26 -3.73 23.06
CA LYS A 160 -23.04 -3.32 24.23
C LYS A 160 -23.03 -4.36 25.34
N GLU A 161 -23.19 -5.63 25.00
CA GLU A 161 -23.13 -6.74 25.96
C GLU A 161 -21.71 -6.90 26.55
N TYR A 162 -20.69 -6.76 25.71
CA TYR A 162 -19.29 -6.81 26.13
C TYR A 162 -18.94 -5.68 27.10
N ALA A 163 -19.40 -4.47 26.83
CA ALA A 163 -19.23 -3.31 27.70
C ALA A 163 -19.88 -3.54 29.07
N ARG A 164 -21.13 -4.09 29.08
CA ARG A 164 -21.84 -4.41 30.31
C ARG A 164 -21.09 -5.46 31.15
N GLY A 165 -20.58 -6.52 30.50
CA GLY A 165 -19.78 -7.55 31.17
C GLY A 165 -18.48 -7.01 31.76
N LYS A 166 -17.91 -5.97 31.21
CA LYS A 166 -16.72 -5.27 31.72
C LYS A 166 -17.03 -4.11 32.67
N GLN A 167 -18.28 -3.81 32.94
CA GLN A 167 -18.70 -2.66 33.73
C GLN A 167 -18.15 -1.32 33.18
N ILE A 168 -18.10 -1.18 31.87
CA ILE A 168 -17.67 0.03 31.15
C ILE A 168 -18.92 0.71 30.56
N ILE A 169 -19.04 2.02 30.70
CA ILE A 169 -20.11 2.81 30.10
C ILE A 169 -19.77 2.94 28.60
N PHE A 170 -20.67 2.46 27.72
CA PHE A 170 -20.49 2.61 26.29
C PHE A 170 -21.61 3.49 25.71
N GLU A 171 -21.21 4.58 25.11
CA GLU A 171 -22.13 5.60 24.58
C GLU A 171 -21.99 5.70 23.07
N TYR A 172 -23.13 5.79 22.36
CA TYR A 172 -23.20 6.11 20.94
C TYR A 172 -24.00 7.40 20.76
N PHE A 173 -23.32 8.42 20.30
CA PHE A 173 -23.94 9.72 20.01
C PHE A 173 -24.41 9.77 18.56
N ASN A 174 -25.48 10.54 18.29
CA ASN A 174 -26.09 10.74 16.97
C ASN A 174 -26.89 9.55 16.40
N LYS A 175 -27.51 8.79 17.30
CA LYS A 175 -28.23 7.55 16.98
C LYS A 175 -29.40 7.72 15.99
N ASP A 176 -30.05 8.88 15.95
CA ASP A 176 -31.26 9.14 15.14
C ASP A 176 -30.99 9.90 13.84
N ARG A 177 -29.77 9.82 13.32
CA ARG A 177 -29.36 10.46 12.06
C ARG A 177 -29.18 9.42 10.96
N SER A 178 -29.20 9.89 9.71
CA SER A 178 -28.91 9.09 8.52
C SER A 178 -28.07 9.91 7.55
N LEU A 179 -26.99 9.32 7.05
CA LEU A 179 -26.12 9.93 6.05
C LEU A 179 -25.50 8.86 5.17
N ASP A 180 -25.82 8.90 3.89
CA ASP A 180 -25.27 8.01 2.88
C ASP A 180 -23.84 8.39 2.49
N VAL A 181 -22.89 7.50 2.71
CA VAL A 181 -21.46 7.67 2.40
C VAL A 181 -20.95 6.47 1.58
N TRP A 182 -19.98 6.71 0.72
CA TRP A 182 -19.31 5.65 -0.02
C TRP A 182 -18.13 5.10 0.78
N PHE A 183 -18.19 3.85 1.20
CA PHE A 183 -17.11 3.17 1.89
C PHE A 183 -17.12 1.67 1.64
N ASP A 184 -16.01 1.00 1.97
CA ASP A 184 -15.93 -0.46 1.99
C ASP A 184 -16.37 -0.94 3.38
N VAL A 185 -17.54 -1.56 3.46
CA VAL A 185 -18.17 -2.03 4.71
C VAL A 185 -17.25 -2.96 5.48
N VAL A 186 -16.65 -3.95 4.79
CA VAL A 186 -15.81 -4.97 5.42
C VAL A 186 -14.52 -4.37 5.99
N GLN A 187 -13.91 -3.44 5.26
CA GLN A 187 -12.66 -2.82 5.72
C GLN A 187 -12.92 -1.80 6.84
N LEU A 188 -13.98 -1.01 6.72
CA LEU A 188 -14.33 -0.05 7.77
C LEU A 188 -14.73 -0.79 9.06
N GLU A 189 -15.50 -1.88 8.97
CA GLU A 189 -15.85 -2.72 10.10
C GLU A 189 -14.60 -3.20 10.84
N LYS A 190 -13.60 -3.75 10.12
CA LYS A 190 -12.32 -4.17 10.73
C LYS A 190 -11.64 -3.04 11.50
N VAL A 191 -11.62 -1.83 10.93
CA VAL A 191 -11.00 -0.65 11.56
C VAL A 191 -11.72 -0.31 12.86
N ILE A 192 -13.05 -0.20 12.82
CA ILE A 192 -13.86 0.17 13.99
C ILE A 192 -13.78 -0.90 15.10
N TYR A 193 -13.85 -2.18 14.74
CA TYR A 193 -13.68 -3.28 15.69
C TYR A 193 -12.31 -3.26 16.36
N ASN A 194 -11.24 -2.99 15.62
CA ASN A 194 -9.89 -2.89 16.19
C ASN A 194 -9.77 -1.73 17.18
N LEU A 195 -10.30 -0.56 16.80
CA LEU A 195 -10.27 0.63 17.67
C LEU A 195 -11.11 0.44 18.92
N LEU A 196 -12.34 -0.06 18.80
CA LEU A 196 -13.20 -0.35 19.96
C LEU A 196 -12.62 -1.42 20.86
N SER A 197 -12.08 -2.50 20.28
CA SER A 197 -11.40 -3.56 21.04
C SER A 197 -10.24 -3.01 21.87
N ASN A 198 -9.46 -2.09 21.32
CA ASN A 198 -8.38 -1.41 22.04
C ASN A 198 -8.96 -0.49 23.13
N ALA A 199 -9.93 0.33 22.82
CA ALA A 199 -10.59 1.20 23.80
C ALA A 199 -11.09 0.39 25.01
N PHE A 200 -11.84 -0.69 24.78
CA PHE A 200 -12.31 -1.56 25.85
C PHE A 200 -11.20 -2.33 26.58
N LYS A 201 -10.10 -2.65 25.91
CA LYS A 201 -8.96 -3.34 26.53
C LYS A 201 -8.24 -2.46 27.54
N TYR A 202 -8.09 -1.18 27.22
CA TYR A 202 -7.27 -0.26 28.00
C TYR A 202 -8.09 0.66 28.93
N THR A 203 -9.42 0.61 28.85
CA THR A 203 -10.31 1.31 29.79
C THR A 203 -10.52 0.48 31.06
N PRO A 204 -10.29 1.04 32.25
CA PRO A 204 -10.55 0.34 33.52
C PRO A 204 -12.05 0.19 33.80
N LEU A 205 -12.37 -0.64 34.77
CA LEU A 205 -13.74 -0.80 35.29
C LEU A 205 -14.32 0.54 35.72
N GLY A 206 -15.56 0.83 35.31
CA GLY A 206 -16.24 2.10 35.58
C GLY A 206 -15.87 3.24 34.65
N GLY A 207 -14.92 3.00 33.73
CA GLY A 207 -14.56 3.98 32.69
C GLY A 207 -15.62 4.10 31.59
N THR A 208 -15.38 5.01 30.64
CA THR A 208 -16.30 5.30 29.52
C THR A 208 -15.58 5.11 28.18
N VAL A 209 -16.29 4.51 27.25
CA VAL A 209 -15.94 4.48 25.82
C VAL A 209 -17.07 5.13 25.05
N SER A 210 -16.75 6.02 24.11
CA SER A 210 -17.75 6.69 23.28
C SER A 210 -17.45 6.57 21.81
N LEU A 211 -18.52 6.47 21.01
CA LEU A 211 -18.51 6.45 19.57
C LEU A 211 -19.38 7.62 19.06
N SER A 212 -18.85 8.43 18.18
CA SER A 212 -19.60 9.55 17.59
C SER A 212 -19.20 9.82 16.15
N VAL A 213 -20.07 10.51 15.42
CA VAL A 213 -19.88 10.89 14.04
C VAL A 213 -19.96 12.43 13.95
N GLN A 214 -18.99 13.02 13.28
CA GLN A 214 -18.99 14.45 12.96
C GLN A 214 -19.03 14.62 11.43
N GLU A 215 -19.99 15.39 10.97
CA GLU A 215 -20.18 15.66 9.55
C GLU A 215 -19.44 16.94 9.15
N TYR A 216 -18.72 16.90 8.05
CA TYR A 216 -18.09 18.02 7.39
C TYR A 216 -18.62 18.12 5.96
N GLU A 217 -18.38 19.23 5.27
CA GLU A 217 -18.90 19.51 3.93
C GLU A 217 -18.62 18.38 2.92
N ASN A 218 -17.41 17.79 2.95
CA ASN A 218 -16.98 16.76 2.00
C ASN A 218 -16.41 15.51 2.69
N SER A 219 -16.62 15.34 3.99
CA SER A 219 -16.05 14.21 4.74
C SER A 219 -16.87 13.92 6.01
N VAL A 220 -16.67 12.72 6.51
CA VAL A 220 -17.25 12.28 7.78
C VAL A 220 -16.08 11.85 8.68
N MET A 221 -16.07 12.31 9.92
CA MET A 221 -15.14 11.89 10.94
C MET A 221 -15.84 10.96 11.93
N ILE A 222 -15.30 9.75 12.10
CA ILE A 222 -15.72 8.83 13.14
C ILE A 222 -14.77 8.99 14.32
N LEU A 223 -15.31 9.33 15.49
CA LEU A 223 -14.53 9.55 16.69
C LEU A 223 -14.84 8.45 17.72
N ILE A 224 -13.79 7.73 18.12
CA ILE A 224 -13.83 6.78 19.24
C ILE A 224 -12.96 7.37 20.34
N SER A 225 -13.55 7.54 21.53
CA SER A 225 -12.85 8.10 22.68
C SER A 225 -13.00 7.15 23.86
N ASP A 226 -11.94 7.04 24.67
CA ASP A 226 -11.92 6.24 25.89
C ASP A 226 -11.31 7.03 27.05
N THR A 227 -11.65 6.60 28.29
CA THR A 227 -11.07 7.12 29.52
C THR A 227 -10.02 6.17 30.09
N GLY A 228 -9.29 5.50 29.21
CA GLY A 228 -8.26 4.53 29.56
C GLY A 228 -6.95 5.15 30.02
N ILE A 229 -5.92 4.31 30.07
CA ILE A 229 -4.57 4.70 30.51
C ILE A 229 -3.88 5.72 29.60
N GLY A 230 -4.42 5.95 28.40
CA GLY A 230 -3.82 6.81 27.39
C GLY A 230 -2.55 6.23 26.77
N ILE A 231 -1.94 7.02 25.89
CA ILE A 231 -0.70 6.67 25.19
C ILE A 231 0.30 7.79 25.45
N ALA A 232 1.50 7.44 25.94
CA ALA A 232 2.57 8.42 26.15
C ALA A 232 2.97 9.10 24.82
N GLU A 233 3.24 10.39 24.87
CA GLU A 233 3.49 11.23 23.69
C GLU A 233 4.64 10.68 22.81
N GLU A 234 5.67 10.12 23.42
CA GLU A 234 6.81 9.47 22.73
C GLU A 234 6.43 8.24 21.90
N ASN A 235 5.28 7.62 22.19
CA ASN A 235 4.78 6.43 21.52
C ASN A 235 3.76 6.74 20.42
N LEU A 236 3.15 7.95 20.41
CA LEU A 236 2.09 8.31 19.45
C LEU A 236 2.51 8.14 17.99
N ASN A 237 3.76 8.46 17.65
CA ASN A 237 4.29 8.30 16.30
C ASN A 237 4.63 6.84 15.93
N LYS A 238 4.68 5.95 16.93
CA LYS A 238 5.10 4.55 16.76
C LYS A 238 3.94 3.56 16.82
N ILE A 239 2.79 3.95 17.38
CA ILE A 239 1.63 3.03 17.54
C ILE A 239 1.07 2.49 16.22
N PHE A 240 1.38 3.15 15.10
CA PHE A 240 1.03 2.69 13.76
C PHE A 240 2.17 1.92 13.09
N ASP A 241 3.34 1.83 13.75
CA ASP A 241 4.44 1.01 13.26
C ASP A 241 4.12 -0.47 13.43
N ARG A 242 4.62 -1.26 12.49
CA ARG A 242 4.36 -2.70 12.43
C ARG A 242 4.95 -3.42 13.64
N PHE A 243 4.16 -4.28 14.24
CA PHE A 243 4.56 -5.09 15.40
C PHE A 243 4.97 -4.25 16.62
N TYR A 244 4.76 -2.94 16.58
CA TYR A 244 5.01 -2.10 17.73
C TYR A 244 3.92 -2.32 18.78
N GLN A 245 4.34 -2.63 19.97
CA GLN A 245 3.52 -2.66 21.16
C GLN A 245 4.24 -1.86 22.23
N VAL A 246 3.53 -1.01 22.92
CA VAL A 246 4.08 -0.35 24.10
C VAL A 246 4.32 -1.46 25.13
N ASP A 247 5.60 -1.71 25.46
CA ASP A 247 5.98 -2.63 26.52
C ASP A 247 5.36 -2.13 27.81
N SER A 248 4.20 -2.62 28.12
CA SER A 248 3.47 -2.16 29.27
C SER A 248 2.63 -3.25 29.87
N LEU A 249 2.83 -3.39 31.15
CA LEU A 249 1.84 -3.77 32.15
C LEU A 249 1.47 -5.25 32.34
N ASP A 250 2.09 -6.20 31.68
CA ASP A 250 1.94 -7.61 32.09
C ASP A 250 2.92 -8.05 33.17
N ASN A 251 3.83 -7.16 33.67
CA ASN A 251 4.78 -7.46 34.77
C ASN A 251 4.39 -6.84 36.11
N GLN A 252 3.15 -6.44 36.31
CA GLN A 252 2.63 -6.12 37.63
C GLN A 252 1.46 -7.05 38.00
N LYS A 253 1.81 -8.33 38.23
CA LYS A 253 1.17 -9.19 39.23
C LYS A 253 2.03 -10.39 39.51
#